data_bc89f034ac8619e66597e4726010ef70
#
_entry.id   bc89f034ac8619e66597e4726010ef70
#
_cell.length_a   1.000
_cell.length_b   1.000
_cell.length_c   1.000
_cell.angle_alpha   90.00
_cell.angle_beta   90.00
_cell.angle_gamma   90.00
#
_symmetry.space_group_name_H-M   'P 1'
#
loop_
_entity.id
_entity.type
_entity.pdbx_description
1 polymer ?
#
loop_
_entity_poly.entity_id
_entity_poly.type
_entity_poly.pdbx_seq_one_letter_code
_entity_poly.pdbx_strand_id
1 'polypeptide(L)'
;MSQTSNNLAAYIWSLADLLRGDFRQSQYGRVILPFTLLRRLECVLEESKEVVLAEYDKVLKMNLPEEAQEKLLLRATNGLSFFNTSKMDLSKLGESGIKDNLESYIQGFSKDAYEIFEHFKFNEFIGQLNDANLLYKIVQKVRQTDLSPKAISNHDMGKVFEELIRRFAESSNDTAGEHFTPRDIVHLTTSLVFMEDDDALTKPGIIRTIYDPTAGTGG
;
A
#
# COMPACT_ATOMS: atom_id res chain seq x y z
N MET A 1 -18.57 -4.23 14.22
CA MET A 1 -17.75 -4.00 13.03
C MET A 1 -18.39 -2.89 12.23
N SER A 2 -17.66 -1.84 11.86
CA SER A 2 -18.22 -0.73 11.11
C SER A 2 -18.60 -1.17 9.68
N GLN A 3 -19.56 -0.50 9.06
CA GLN A 3 -20.02 -0.77 7.70
C GLN A 3 -18.86 -0.74 6.70
N THR A 4 -17.86 0.09 6.95
CA THR A 4 -16.61 0.22 6.18
C THR A 4 -15.76 -1.06 6.22
N SER A 5 -15.67 -1.73 7.38
CA SER A 5 -14.93 -2.99 7.53
C SER A 5 -15.56 -4.14 6.73
N ASN A 6 -16.89 -4.18 6.66
CA ASN A 6 -17.61 -5.20 5.87
C ASN A 6 -17.44 -4.98 4.36
N ASN A 7 -17.47 -3.73 3.88
CA ASN A 7 -17.27 -3.39 2.47
C ASN A 7 -15.86 -3.76 1.99
N LEU A 8 -14.87 -3.56 2.86
CA LEU A 8 -13.49 -3.86 2.52
C LEU A 8 -13.21 -5.37 2.55
N ALA A 9 -13.79 -6.12 3.49
CA ALA A 9 -13.75 -7.58 3.48
C ALA A 9 -14.36 -8.13 2.18
N ALA A 10 -15.52 -7.63 1.76
CA ALA A 10 -16.17 -8.00 0.51
C ALA A 10 -15.29 -7.71 -0.73
N TYR A 11 -14.63 -6.55 -0.73
CA TYR A 11 -13.65 -6.20 -1.78
C TYR A 11 -12.52 -7.22 -1.87
N ILE A 12 -11.90 -7.56 -0.75
CA ILE A 12 -10.78 -8.50 -0.68
C ILE A 12 -11.20 -9.89 -1.16
N TRP A 13 -12.33 -10.39 -0.68
CA TRP A 13 -12.87 -11.68 -1.13
C TRP A 13 -13.17 -11.67 -2.61
N SER A 14 -13.65 -10.56 -3.16
CA SER A 14 -13.90 -10.44 -4.59
C SER A 14 -12.63 -10.49 -5.45
N LEU A 15 -11.48 -10.01 -4.93
CA LEU A 15 -10.18 -10.18 -5.58
C LEU A 15 -9.66 -11.62 -5.44
N ALA A 16 -9.80 -12.22 -4.26
CA ALA A 16 -9.41 -13.60 -4.03
C ALA A 16 -10.18 -14.57 -4.92
N ASP A 17 -11.46 -14.32 -5.16
CA ASP A 17 -12.29 -15.11 -6.08
C ASP A 17 -11.81 -15.02 -7.54
N LEU A 18 -11.31 -13.85 -7.98
CA LEU A 18 -10.71 -13.70 -9.31
C LEU A 18 -9.41 -14.49 -9.49
N LEU A 19 -8.66 -14.71 -8.41
CA LEU A 19 -7.39 -15.45 -8.42
C LEU A 19 -7.58 -16.96 -8.33
N ARG A 20 -8.78 -17.41 -7.98
CA ARG A 20 -9.08 -18.82 -7.76
C ARG A 20 -8.92 -19.63 -9.05
N GLY A 21 -8.14 -20.70 -8.98
CA GLY A 21 -7.84 -21.58 -10.11
C GLY A 21 -6.52 -21.30 -10.81
N ASP A 22 -6.11 -20.05 -10.90
CA ASP A 22 -4.86 -19.64 -11.57
C ASP A 22 -3.71 -19.41 -10.58
N PHE A 23 -4.03 -19.03 -9.32
CA PHE A 23 -3.06 -18.78 -8.28
C PHE A 23 -3.28 -19.69 -7.07
N ARG A 24 -2.19 -20.04 -6.38
CA ARG A 24 -2.26 -20.73 -5.09
C ARG A 24 -2.72 -19.76 -4.00
N GLN A 25 -3.44 -20.26 -3.00
CA GLN A 25 -3.93 -19.43 -1.89
C GLN A 25 -2.83 -18.68 -1.16
N SER A 26 -1.64 -19.29 -1.01
CA SER A 26 -0.43 -18.67 -0.44
C SER A 26 0.11 -17.47 -1.25
N GLN A 27 -0.31 -17.31 -2.50
CA GLN A 27 0.11 -16.19 -3.35
C GLN A 27 -0.88 -15.01 -3.31
N TYR A 28 -2.11 -15.21 -2.80
CA TYR A 28 -3.15 -14.17 -2.82
C TYR A 28 -2.70 -12.89 -2.12
N GLY A 29 -2.04 -13.00 -0.97
CA GLY A 29 -1.51 -11.84 -0.25
C GLY A 29 -0.52 -11.02 -1.08
N ARG A 30 0.36 -11.70 -1.82
CA ARG A 30 1.37 -11.05 -2.67
C ARG A 30 0.79 -10.32 -3.89
N VAL A 31 -0.45 -10.62 -4.26
CA VAL A 31 -1.20 -9.94 -5.32
C VAL A 31 -2.10 -8.86 -4.72
N ILE A 32 -2.93 -9.21 -3.74
CA ILE A 32 -3.98 -8.33 -3.22
C ILE A 32 -3.42 -7.15 -2.43
N LEU A 33 -2.37 -7.37 -1.61
CA LEU A 33 -1.77 -6.31 -0.81
C LEU A 33 -1.21 -5.17 -1.67
N PRO A 34 -0.33 -5.40 -2.66
CA PRO A 34 0.22 -4.32 -3.46
C PRO A 34 -0.83 -3.62 -4.33
N PHE A 35 -1.86 -4.32 -4.84
CA PHE A 35 -2.97 -3.66 -5.53
C PHE A 35 -3.81 -2.78 -4.60
N THR A 36 -4.05 -3.23 -3.38
CA THR A 36 -4.78 -2.43 -2.37
C THR A 36 -3.96 -1.20 -1.98
N LEU A 37 -2.64 -1.37 -1.79
CA LEU A 37 -1.72 -0.27 -1.54
C LEU A 37 -1.71 0.73 -2.70
N LEU A 38 -1.55 0.24 -3.94
CA LEU A 38 -1.53 1.07 -5.14
C LEU A 38 -2.79 1.94 -5.23
N ARG A 39 -3.97 1.35 -4.98
CA ARG A 39 -5.23 2.10 -4.96
C ARG A 39 -5.27 3.14 -3.84
N ARG A 40 -4.79 2.79 -2.65
CA ARG A 40 -4.70 3.76 -1.54
C ARG A 40 -3.80 4.93 -1.89
N LEU A 41 -2.59 4.68 -2.41
CA LEU A 41 -1.65 5.73 -2.80
C LEU A 41 -2.25 6.62 -3.90
N GLU A 42 -2.90 6.03 -4.90
CA GLU A 42 -3.60 6.77 -5.96
C GLU A 42 -4.67 7.72 -5.38
N CYS A 43 -5.54 7.22 -4.49
CA CYS A 43 -6.58 8.03 -3.87
C CYS A 43 -6.01 9.16 -2.98
N VAL A 44 -4.88 8.93 -2.31
CA VAL A 44 -4.21 9.95 -1.49
C VAL A 44 -3.60 11.05 -2.37
N LEU A 45 -3.06 10.68 -3.53
CA LEU A 45 -2.43 11.63 -4.45
C LEU A 45 -3.43 12.39 -5.36
N GLU A 46 -4.70 12.00 -5.38
CA GLU A 46 -5.69 12.52 -6.33
C GLU A 46 -5.75 14.06 -6.34
N GLU A 47 -5.78 14.68 -5.16
CA GLU A 47 -5.89 16.15 -5.03
C GLU A 47 -4.60 16.88 -5.46
N SER A 48 -3.43 16.24 -5.38
CA SER A 48 -2.14 16.85 -5.71
C SER A 48 -1.61 16.48 -7.10
N LYS A 49 -2.22 15.50 -7.76
CA LYS A 49 -1.68 14.90 -9.00
C LYS A 49 -1.38 15.92 -10.09
N GLU A 50 -2.33 16.81 -10.40
CA GLU A 50 -2.15 17.80 -11.45
C GLU A 50 -1.03 18.81 -11.12
N VAL A 51 -0.93 19.21 -9.86
CA VAL A 51 0.12 20.14 -9.38
C VAL A 51 1.49 19.47 -9.50
N VAL A 52 1.61 18.21 -9.10
CA VAL A 52 2.84 17.41 -9.23
C VAL A 52 3.26 17.26 -10.69
N LEU A 53 2.33 16.94 -11.59
CA LEU A 53 2.63 16.81 -13.02
C LEU A 53 3.08 18.13 -13.64
N ALA A 54 2.42 19.24 -13.30
CA ALA A 54 2.81 20.58 -13.77
C ALA A 54 4.19 20.98 -13.25
N GLU A 55 4.53 20.63 -12.01
CA GLU A 55 5.85 20.88 -11.44
C GLU A 55 6.91 19.96 -12.06
N TYR A 56 6.59 18.71 -12.31
CA TYR A 56 7.48 17.75 -12.98
C TYR A 56 7.89 18.25 -14.39
N ASP A 57 6.94 18.77 -15.18
CA ASP A 57 7.23 19.34 -16.50
C ASP A 57 8.19 20.55 -16.45
N LYS A 58 8.20 21.31 -15.33
CA LYS A 58 9.15 22.40 -15.09
C LYS A 58 10.52 21.87 -14.65
N VAL A 59 10.51 20.95 -13.68
CA VAL A 59 11.72 20.37 -13.09
C VAL A 59 12.57 19.66 -14.17
N LEU A 60 11.96 18.96 -15.12
CA LEU A 60 12.66 18.35 -16.25
C LEU A 60 13.46 19.35 -17.10
N LYS A 61 13.01 20.60 -17.17
CA LYS A 61 13.69 21.67 -17.93
C LYS A 61 14.83 22.34 -17.16
N MET A 62 14.88 22.14 -15.83
CA MET A 62 15.84 22.85 -14.96
C MET A 62 17.18 22.13 -14.85
N ASN A 63 17.32 20.91 -15.36
CA ASN A 63 18.54 20.10 -15.28
C ASN A 63 19.15 20.03 -13.87
N LEU A 64 18.29 19.85 -12.84
CA LEU A 64 18.68 19.78 -11.44
C LEU A 64 19.14 18.37 -11.05
N PRO A 65 19.97 18.22 -10.01
CA PRO A 65 20.25 16.93 -9.39
C PRO A 65 18.96 16.25 -8.91
N GLU A 66 18.95 14.91 -8.94
CA GLU A 66 17.76 14.09 -8.59
C GLU A 66 17.18 14.44 -7.21
N GLU A 67 18.03 14.61 -6.19
CA GLU A 67 17.60 15.01 -4.85
C GLU A 67 16.89 16.37 -4.81
N ALA A 68 17.31 17.30 -5.66
CA ALA A 68 16.67 18.62 -5.74
C ALA A 68 15.33 18.54 -6.47
N GLN A 69 15.25 17.71 -7.51
CA GLN A 69 14.00 17.42 -8.22
C GLN A 69 12.98 16.81 -7.25
N GLU A 70 13.39 15.78 -6.51
CA GLU A 70 12.53 15.08 -5.55
C GLU A 70 11.98 16.04 -4.48
N LYS A 71 12.82 16.91 -3.90
CA LYS A 71 12.38 17.92 -2.92
C LYS A 71 11.34 18.89 -3.49
N LEU A 72 11.48 19.29 -4.75
CA LEU A 72 10.49 20.16 -5.40
C LEU A 72 9.16 19.43 -5.62
N LEU A 73 9.21 18.18 -6.08
CA LEU A 73 8.02 17.36 -6.30
C LEU A 73 7.30 17.02 -4.99
N LEU A 74 8.03 16.72 -3.92
CA LEU A 74 7.44 16.53 -2.59
C LEU A 74 6.74 17.80 -2.08
N ARG A 75 7.28 18.98 -2.32
CA ARG A 75 6.60 20.24 -1.96
C ARG A 75 5.28 20.43 -2.71
N ALA A 76 5.22 19.97 -3.97
CA ALA A 76 4.01 20.04 -4.79
C ALA A 76 2.89 19.12 -4.30
N THR A 77 3.17 18.13 -3.45
CA THR A 77 2.17 17.21 -2.88
C THR A 77 1.38 17.79 -1.70
N ASN A 78 1.66 19.02 -1.29
CA ASN A 78 1.01 19.64 -0.13
C ASN A 78 1.23 18.87 1.20
N GLY A 79 2.45 18.38 1.41
CA GLY A 79 2.87 17.76 2.68
C GLY A 79 2.83 16.24 2.73
N LEU A 80 2.61 15.57 1.60
CA LEU A 80 2.79 14.11 1.52
C LEU A 80 4.28 13.77 1.42
N SER A 81 4.64 12.57 1.87
CA SER A 81 6.01 12.03 1.80
C SER A 81 6.33 11.29 0.51
N PHE A 82 5.42 11.28 -0.46
CA PHE A 82 5.57 10.59 -1.74
C PHE A 82 4.78 11.32 -2.85
N PHE A 83 5.13 11.03 -4.09
CA PHE A 83 4.46 11.58 -5.29
C PHE A 83 4.41 10.53 -6.40
N ASN A 84 3.72 10.85 -7.49
CA ASN A 84 3.78 10.08 -8.74
C ASN A 84 3.82 11.04 -9.93
N THR A 85 4.80 10.85 -10.81
CA THR A 85 5.04 11.66 -12.02
C THR A 85 4.39 11.11 -13.28
N SER A 86 3.74 9.96 -13.21
CA SER A 86 3.06 9.35 -14.35
C SER A 86 1.74 10.08 -14.65
N LYS A 87 1.47 10.29 -15.94
CA LYS A 87 0.16 10.76 -16.41
C LYS A 87 -0.93 9.69 -16.33
N MET A 88 -0.53 8.44 -16.11
CA MET A 88 -1.43 7.30 -15.93
C MET A 88 -2.09 7.33 -14.55
N ASP A 89 -3.20 6.64 -14.46
CA ASP A 89 -3.90 6.22 -13.25
C ASP A 89 -4.65 4.92 -13.58
N LEU A 90 -5.20 4.24 -12.57
CA LEU A 90 -5.88 2.95 -12.77
C LEU A 90 -7.08 3.04 -13.75
N SER A 91 -7.61 4.24 -13.98
CA SER A 91 -8.70 4.47 -14.95
C SER A 91 -8.22 4.60 -16.39
N LYS A 92 -6.96 4.98 -16.59
CA LYS A 92 -6.35 5.28 -17.89
C LYS A 92 -5.47 4.17 -18.45
N LEU A 93 -5.30 3.05 -17.72
CA LEU A 93 -4.42 1.97 -18.16
C LEU A 93 -4.89 1.29 -19.46
N GLY A 94 -6.19 1.34 -19.77
CA GLY A 94 -6.75 0.65 -20.94
C GLY A 94 -6.73 -0.88 -20.79
N GLU A 95 -7.24 -1.59 -21.78
CA GLU A 95 -7.17 -3.05 -21.86
C GLU A 95 -5.95 -3.49 -22.68
N SER A 96 -5.70 -2.81 -23.80
CA SER A 96 -4.53 -3.04 -24.63
C SER A 96 -3.27 -2.44 -23.98
N GLY A 97 -2.23 -3.26 -23.82
CA GLY A 97 -0.96 -2.82 -23.21
C GLY A 97 -1.05 -2.55 -21.70
N ILE A 98 -2.07 -3.09 -21.02
CA ILE A 98 -2.31 -2.82 -19.59
C ILE A 98 -1.10 -3.15 -18.72
N LYS A 99 -0.34 -4.19 -19.03
CA LYS A 99 0.87 -4.56 -18.31
C LYS A 99 1.88 -3.43 -18.35
N ASP A 100 2.27 -3.00 -19.54
CA ASP A 100 3.30 -1.97 -19.73
C ASP A 100 2.85 -0.62 -19.14
N ASN A 101 1.56 -0.30 -19.29
CA ASN A 101 0.97 0.90 -18.73
C ASN A 101 0.97 0.89 -17.19
N LEU A 102 0.65 -0.25 -16.57
CA LEU A 102 0.67 -0.40 -15.12
C LEU A 102 2.10 -0.35 -14.57
N GLU A 103 3.04 -1.03 -15.21
CA GLU A 103 4.47 -0.98 -14.84
C GLU A 103 5.01 0.45 -14.97
N SER A 104 4.69 1.16 -16.05
CA SER A 104 5.06 2.58 -16.22
C SER A 104 4.40 3.48 -15.16
N TYR A 105 3.16 3.21 -14.78
CA TYR A 105 2.49 3.94 -13.71
C TYR A 105 3.19 3.76 -12.36
N ILE A 106 3.56 2.54 -12.02
CA ILE A 106 4.27 2.21 -10.78
C ILE A 106 5.67 2.85 -10.76
N GLN A 107 6.38 2.83 -11.87
CA GLN A 107 7.69 3.48 -12.01
C GLN A 107 7.64 5.00 -11.80
N GLY A 108 6.50 5.62 -11.98
CA GLY A 108 6.31 7.06 -11.73
C GLY A 108 6.28 7.45 -10.26
N PHE A 109 6.20 6.53 -9.32
CA PHE A 109 6.25 6.85 -7.89
C PHE A 109 7.63 7.32 -7.46
N SER A 110 7.67 8.16 -6.41
CA SER A 110 8.91 8.50 -5.71
C SER A 110 9.63 7.24 -5.23
N LYS A 111 10.94 7.33 -5.09
CA LYS A 111 11.83 6.19 -4.81
C LYS A 111 11.34 5.32 -3.64
N ASP A 112 11.07 5.94 -2.49
CA ASP A 112 10.64 5.20 -1.29
C ASP A 112 9.31 4.47 -1.50
N ALA A 113 8.36 5.08 -2.23
CA ALA A 113 7.09 4.45 -2.54
C ALA A 113 7.23 3.33 -3.59
N TYR A 114 8.12 3.51 -4.57
CA TYR A 114 8.43 2.49 -5.57
C TYR A 114 9.11 1.25 -4.95
N GLU A 115 10.07 1.44 -4.05
CA GLU A 115 10.77 0.36 -3.34
C GLU A 115 9.80 -0.59 -2.61
N ILE A 116 8.66 -0.11 -2.13
CA ILE A 116 7.64 -0.97 -1.52
C ILE A 116 7.12 -2.00 -2.52
N PHE A 117 6.84 -1.59 -3.77
CA PHE A 117 6.38 -2.51 -4.81
C PHE A 117 7.46 -3.50 -5.24
N GLU A 118 8.73 -3.11 -5.22
CA GLU A 118 9.86 -4.02 -5.47
C GLU A 118 9.97 -5.10 -4.37
N HIS A 119 9.80 -4.74 -3.10
CA HIS A 119 9.79 -5.71 -2.00
C HIS A 119 8.66 -6.75 -2.14
N PHE A 120 7.52 -6.36 -2.67
CA PHE A 120 6.44 -7.29 -3.01
C PHE A 120 6.76 -8.15 -4.23
N LYS A 121 7.82 -7.86 -5.01
CA LYS A 121 8.08 -8.43 -6.34
C LYS A 121 6.88 -8.26 -7.27
N PHE A 122 6.24 -7.09 -7.19
CA PHE A 122 4.93 -6.87 -7.80
C PHE A 122 4.94 -7.03 -9.31
N ASN A 123 6.03 -6.66 -9.99
CA ASN A 123 6.18 -6.82 -11.44
C ASN A 123 6.10 -8.28 -11.89
N GLU A 124 6.62 -9.23 -11.07
CA GLU A 124 6.49 -10.66 -11.37
C GLU A 124 5.02 -11.10 -11.37
N PHE A 125 4.23 -10.63 -10.40
CA PHE A 125 2.80 -10.92 -10.31
C PHE A 125 1.97 -10.22 -11.37
N ILE A 126 2.33 -9.00 -11.78
CA ILE A 126 1.72 -8.31 -12.93
C ILE A 126 1.90 -9.15 -14.20
N GLY A 127 3.10 -9.70 -14.43
CA GLY A 127 3.36 -10.61 -15.53
C GLY A 127 2.48 -11.86 -15.50
N GLN A 128 2.45 -12.56 -14.35
CA GLN A 128 1.63 -13.76 -14.18
C GLN A 128 0.13 -13.50 -14.38
N LEU A 129 -0.37 -12.37 -13.87
CA LEU A 129 -1.76 -11.96 -14.04
C LEU A 129 -2.10 -11.63 -15.50
N ASN A 130 -1.16 -11.01 -16.20
CA ASN A 130 -1.32 -10.73 -17.64
C ASN A 130 -1.40 -12.01 -18.45
N ASP A 131 -0.50 -12.95 -18.19
CA ASP A 131 -0.45 -14.26 -18.88
C ASP A 131 -1.72 -15.10 -18.60
N ALA A 132 -2.30 -14.97 -17.41
CA ALA A 132 -3.58 -15.58 -17.03
C ALA A 132 -4.82 -14.82 -17.56
N ASN A 133 -4.67 -13.69 -18.27
CA ASN A 133 -5.75 -12.81 -18.69
C ASN A 133 -6.62 -12.26 -17.53
N LEU A 134 -6.03 -12.11 -16.35
CA LEU A 134 -6.69 -11.62 -15.13
C LEU A 134 -6.38 -10.16 -14.83
N LEU A 135 -5.27 -9.62 -15.34
CA LEU A 135 -4.75 -8.31 -14.96
C LEU A 135 -5.79 -7.20 -15.15
N TYR A 136 -6.45 -7.15 -16.30
CA TYR A 136 -7.48 -6.15 -16.57
C TYR A 136 -8.65 -6.26 -15.58
N LYS A 137 -9.13 -7.47 -15.31
CA LYS A 137 -10.25 -7.72 -14.39
C LYS A 137 -9.92 -7.26 -12.96
N ILE A 138 -8.70 -7.53 -12.50
CA ILE A 138 -8.22 -7.13 -11.18
C ILE A 138 -8.11 -5.61 -11.10
N VAL A 139 -7.49 -4.96 -12.08
CA VAL A 139 -7.39 -3.49 -12.16
C VAL A 139 -8.78 -2.84 -12.14
N GLN A 140 -9.73 -3.36 -12.93
CA GLN A 140 -11.12 -2.85 -12.94
C GLN A 140 -11.77 -2.98 -11.56
N LYS A 141 -11.53 -4.09 -10.86
CA LYS A 141 -12.10 -4.30 -9.52
C LYS A 141 -11.47 -3.39 -8.47
N VAL A 142 -10.16 -3.23 -8.52
CA VAL A 142 -9.39 -2.36 -7.61
C VAL A 142 -9.82 -0.91 -7.75
N ARG A 143 -9.91 -0.39 -8.96
CA ARG A 143 -10.26 1.02 -9.22
C ARG A 143 -11.65 1.40 -8.74
N GLN A 144 -12.60 0.44 -8.69
CA GLN A 144 -13.98 0.68 -8.25
C GLN A 144 -14.10 0.93 -6.74
N THR A 145 -13.06 0.60 -5.98
CA THR A 145 -13.08 0.73 -4.52
C THR A 145 -12.55 2.09 -4.12
N ASP A 146 -13.33 2.82 -3.33
CA ASP A 146 -12.90 4.09 -2.74
C ASP A 146 -12.06 3.82 -1.48
N LEU A 147 -10.76 4.03 -1.60
CA LEU A 147 -9.80 3.97 -0.50
C LEU A 147 -9.24 5.35 -0.15
N SER A 148 -9.99 6.43 -0.43
CA SER A 148 -9.58 7.79 -0.12
C SER A 148 -9.48 8.03 1.40
N PRO A 149 -8.69 9.02 1.85
CA PRO A 149 -8.65 9.41 3.26
C PRO A 149 -10.01 9.86 3.83
N LYS A 150 -10.92 10.30 2.96
CA LYS A 150 -12.29 10.67 3.32
C LYS A 150 -13.18 9.46 3.60
N ALA A 151 -12.99 8.38 2.83
CA ALA A 151 -13.73 7.13 3.01
C ALA A 151 -13.16 6.26 4.14
N ILE A 152 -11.83 6.20 4.27
CA ILE A 152 -11.13 5.37 5.25
C ILE A 152 -9.96 6.16 5.82
N SER A 153 -9.95 6.37 7.15
CA SER A 153 -8.83 7.04 7.83
C SER A 153 -7.52 6.25 7.68
N ASN A 154 -6.36 6.91 7.84
CA ASN A 154 -5.07 6.22 7.82
C ASN A 154 -4.98 5.14 8.91
N HIS A 155 -5.53 5.42 10.10
CA HIS A 155 -5.58 4.47 11.21
C HIS A 155 -6.40 3.22 10.86
N ASP A 156 -7.58 3.39 10.28
CA ASP A 156 -8.43 2.27 9.91
C ASP A 156 -7.85 1.51 8.71
N MET A 157 -7.18 2.20 7.79
CA MET A 157 -6.47 1.55 6.69
C MET A 157 -5.31 0.68 7.21
N GLY A 158 -4.60 1.13 8.25
CA GLY A 158 -3.58 0.32 8.93
C GLY A 158 -4.16 -0.99 9.48
N LYS A 159 -5.30 -0.92 10.18
CA LYS A 159 -6.01 -2.13 10.69
C LYS A 159 -6.42 -3.08 9.57
N VAL A 160 -6.80 -2.52 8.43
CA VAL A 160 -7.16 -3.31 7.26
C VAL A 160 -5.97 -4.09 6.73
N PHE A 161 -4.83 -3.43 6.52
CA PHE A 161 -3.62 -4.12 6.07
C PHE A 161 -3.19 -5.19 7.06
N GLU A 162 -3.25 -4.89 8.35
CA GLU A 162 -2.93 -5.86 9.40
C GLU A 162 -3.85 -7.11 9.33
N GLU A 163 -5.16 -6.90 9.23
CA GLU A 163 -6.13 -8.00 9.10
C GLU A 163 -5.92 -8.81 7.81
N LEU A 164 -5.55 -8.15 6.71
CA LEU A 164 -5.21 -8.81 5.46
C LEU A 164 -3.98 -9.70 5.60
N ILE A 165 -2.90 -9.15 6.15
CA ILE A 165 -1.65 -9.88 6.38
C ILE A 165 -1.94 -11.11 7.25
N ARG A 166 -2.71 -10.93 8.34
CA ARG A 166 -3.11 -12.02 9.23
C ARG A 166 -3.87 -13.12 8.48
N ARG A 167 -4.91 -12.78 7.72
CA ARG A 167 -5.73 -13.76 6.98
C ARG A 167 -4.94 -14.52 5.92
N PHE A 168 -4.05 -13.83 5.22
CA PHE A 168 -3.22 -14.48 4.21
C PHE A 168 -2.14 -15.36 4.83
N ALA A 169 -1.58 -14.99 5.97
CA ALA A 169 -0.67 -15.85 6.73
C ALA A 169 -1.39 -17.12 7.21
N GLU A 170 -2.59 -17.00 7.78
CA GLU A 170 -3.40 -18.14 8.20
C GLU A 170 -3.82 -19.08 7.06
N SER A 171 -4.10 -18.50 5.87
CA SER A 171 -4.54 -19.30 4.70
C SER A 171 -3.40 -20.01 3.98
N SER A 172 -2.16 -19.60 4.19
CA SER A 172 -1.00 -20.16 3.48
C SER A 172 -0.57 -21.53 3.99
N ASN A 173 -1.10 -22.01 5.11
CA ASN A 173 -0.71 -23.25 5.81
C ASN A 173 0.80 -23.37 6.12
N ASP A 174 1.58 -22.37 5.76
CA ASP A 174 2.98 -22.25 6.12
C ASP A 174 3.05 -21.63 7.53
N THR A 175 3.09 -22.49 8.55
CA THR A 175 3.50 -22.14 9.94
C THR A 175 2.80 -20.88 10.51
N ALA A 176 1.48 -20.80 10.36
CA ALA A 176 0.66 -19.68 10.86
C ALA A 176 0.86 -19.38 12.37
N GLY A 177 1.37 -20.36 13.13
CA GLY A 177 1.70 -20.18 14.55
C GLY A 177 3.09 -19.57 14.82
N GLU A 178 3.98 -19.53 13.82
CA GLU A 178 5.38 -19.07 14.05
C GLU A 178 5.56 -17.56 13.78
N HIS A 179 4.61 -16.91 13.13
CA HIS A 179 4.79 -15.53 12.65
C HIS A 179 3.82 -14.52 13.26
N PHE A 180 2.88 -14.95 14.09
CA PHE A 180 1.83 -14.07 14.60
C PHE A 180 1.75 -14.10 16.13
N THR A 181 2.13 -13.00 16.76
CA THR A 181 1.91 -12.83 18.19
C THR A 181 0.45 -12.45 18.44
N PRO A 182 -0.32 -13.16 19.31
CA PRO A 182 -1.68 -12.79 19.68
C PRO A 182 -1.75 -11.34 20.19
N ARG A 183 -2.79 -10.60 19.77
CA ARG A 183 -2.94 -9.17 20.11
C ARG A 183 -3.03 -8.88 21.60
N ASP A 184 -3.61 -9.76 22.37
CA ASP A 184 -3.67 -9.64 23.83
C ASP A 184 -2.27 -9.70 24.46
N ILE A 185 -1.37 -10.52 23.90
CA ILE A 185 0.04 -10.56 24.31
C ILE A 185 0.76 -9.29 23.87
N VAL A 186 0.54 -8.81 22.63
CA VAL A 186 1.11 -7.53 22.15
C VAL A 186 0.65 -6.39 23.07
N HIS A 187 -0.65 -6.30 23.38
CA HIS A 187 -1.17 -5.28 24.29
C HIS A 187 -0.57 -5.37 25.69
N LEU A 188 -0.44 -6.57 26.23
CA LEU A 188 0.16 -6.76 27.54
C LEU A 188 1.63 -6.32 27.55
N THR A 189 2.42 -6.78 26.60
CA THR A 189 3.86 -6.44 26.54
C THR A 189 4.05 -4.95 26.30
N THR A 190 3.31 -4.33 25.39
CA THR A 190 3.35 -2.89 25.14
C THR A 190 2.98 -2.09 26.38
N SER A 191 1.91 -2.48 27.08
CA SER A 191 1.50 -1.82 28.31
C SER A 191 2.57 -1.92 29.40
N LEU A 192 3.23 -3.06 29.53
CA LEU A 192 4.31 -3.24 30.52
C LEU A 192 5.56 -2.41 30.17
N VAL A 193 5.94 -2.37 28.89
CA VAL A 193 7.12 -1.63 28.44
C VAL A 193 6.95 -0.13 28.61
N PHE A 194 5.75 0.39 28.37
CA PHE A 194 5.48 1.84 28.42
C PHE A 194 4.90 2.33 29.75
N MET A 195 4.65 1.46 30.71
CA MET A 195 4.00 1.79 31.97
C MET A 195 4.68 2.93 32.75
N GLU A 196 6.04 3.01 32.67
CA GLU A 196 6.81 4.07 33.34
C GLU A 196 6.96 5.34 32.48
N ASP A 197 6.70 5.28 31.17
CA ASP A 197 6.82 6.39 30.23
C ASP A 197 5.48 7.05 29.86
N ASP A 198 4.38 6.63 30.47
CA ASP A 198 3.02 7.04 30.14
C ASP A 198 2.84 8.56 30.20
N ASP A 199 3.39 9.21 31.25
CA ASP A 199 3.38 10.67 31.42
C ASP A 199 4.20 11.40 30.33
N ALA A 200 5.20 10.76 29.77
CA ALA A 200 6.04 11.35 28.72
C ALA A 200 5.37 11.19 27.35
N LEU A 201 4.79 10.02 27.06
CA LEU A 201 4.19 9.71 25.76
C LEU A 201 2.91 10.50 25.48
N THR A 202 2.23 10.99 26.50
CA THR A 202 1.04 11.85 26.39
C THR A 202 1.33 13.30 26.06
N LYS A 203 2.60 13.75 26.09
CA LYS A 203 3.00 15.14 25.83
C LYS A 203 3.27 15.36 24.35
N PRO A 204 2.77 16.46 23.75
CA PRO A 204 3.07 16.80 22.36
C PRO A 204 4.58 16.99 22.11
N GLY A 205 5.07 16.49 20.96
CA GLY A 205 6.45 16.72 20.52
C GLY A 205 7.50 15.80 21.15
N ILE A 206 7.11 14.81 21.94
CA ILE A 206 8.06 13.81 22.46
C ILE A 206 8.29 12.73 21.40
N ILE A 207 9.57 12.48 21.14
CA ILE A 207 10.03 11.39 20.27
C ILE A 207 10.72 10.33 21.14
N ARG A 208 10.32 9.06 20.98
CA ARG A 208 10.96 7.90 21.59
C ARG A 208 11.39 6.93 20.50
N THR A 209 12.56 6.33 20.68
CA THR A 209 13.04 5.27 19.80
C THR A 209 12.70 3.93 20.41
N ILE A 210 12.11 3.05 19.65
CA ILE A 210 11.79 1.68 20.03
C ILE A 210 12.67 0.75 19.20
N TYR A 211 13.29 -0.21 19.87
CA TYR A 211 14.01 -1.29 19.23
C TYR A 211 13.39 -2.62 19.64
N ASP A 212 12.81 -3.32 18.68
CA ASP A 212 12.30 -4.67 18.86
C ASP A 212 13.22 -5.67 18.14
N PRO A 213 14.05 -6.44 18.88
CA PRO A 213 14.95 -7.42 18.29
C PRO A 213 14.22 -8.64 17.71
N THR A 214 12.93 -8.77 17.97
CA THR A 214 12.11 -9.94 17.60
C THR A 214 10.82 -9.51 16.88
N ALA A 215 10.85 -8.39 16.17
CA ALA A 215 9.69 -7.72 15.59
C ALA A 215 8.76 -8.64 14.77
N GLY A 216 9.28 -9.70 14.18
CA GLY A 216 8.47 -10.62 13.38
C GLY A 216 7.70 -9.90 12.29
N THR A 217 6.35 -9.89 12.41
CA THR A 217 5.45 -9.16 11.49
C THR A 217 5.17 -7.72 11.92
N GLY A 218 5.77 -7.24 13.00
CA GLY A 218 5.59 -5.89 13.51
C GLY A 218 4.28 -5.71 14.31
N GLY A 219 3.96 -6.68 15.15
CA GLY A 219 2.77 -6.68 16.01
C GLY A 219 2.75 -5.57 17.07
#